data_faeec93ed00f521be65ea986c9d58a36
#
_entry.id   faeec93ed00f521be65ea986c9d58a36
#
_cell.length_a   1.000
_cell.length_b   1.000
_cell.length_c   1.000
_cell.angle_alpha   90.00
_cell.angle_beta   90.00
_cell.angle_gamma   90.00
#
_symmetry.space_group_name_H-M   'P 1'
#
loop_
_entity.id
_entity.type
_entity.pdbx_description
1 polymer ?
#
loop_
_entity_poly.entity_id
_entity_poly.type
_entity_poly.pdbx_seq_one_letter_code
_entity_poly.pdbx_strand_id
1 'polypeptide(L)'
;MSSLSPVGSVARWIIVHAQKTKLRGSGGYSTESFTAKGDNRPFPQADFERDHFDDFFKHFPDFPLREAIRDKSVLDFGSGYGGKTSEYRIRCGARRVCGVEPFEGMIEHSRKYAEARSVDEVEFKVCGQKEIPYPDGSFDIVLSHDVLEHVEDPRVSIAEIRRVLRPGGLSVNVFPVYFGAMSHHLDYVANVPGLHWVFSPRMLVRVVNDVLETNPQFGTAIQPEPRRSFDFSREVLPGLNGLSGVHLESLFAGFEKLSLRRIAIGPRGMGLIANSRLPVQLRDLVTGTVACILRKPD
;
A
#
# COMPACT_ATOMS: atom_id res chain seq x y z
N MET A 1 12.53 19.22 26.19
CA MET A 1 11.76 17.96 26.16
C MET A 1 10.54 18.11 27.05
N SER A 2 9.34 18.21 26.50
CA SER A 2 8.11 18.19 27.30
C SER A 2 7.86 16.76 27.77
N SER A 3 7.66 16.54 29.08
CA SER A 3 7.40 15.21 29.64
C SER A 3 6.21 14.54 28.95
N LEU A 4 6.35 13.25 28.64
CA LEU A 4 5.22 12.46 28.16
C LEU A 4 4.14 12.36 29.25
N SER A 5 2.88 12.35 28.83
CA SER A 5 1.78 12.03 29.75
C SER A 5 1.96 10.59 30.29
N PRO A 6 1.30 10.21 31.40
CA PRO A 6 1.33 8.82 31.89
C PRO A 6 0.98 7.80 30.82
N VAL A 7 -0.05 8.07 30.00
CA VAL A 7 -0.45 7.20 28.88
C VAL A 7 0.60 7.16 27.76
N GLY A 8 1.26 8.29 27.48
CA GLY A 8 2.38 8.36 26.54
C GLY A 8 3.59 7.56 27.03
N SER A 9 3.84 7.53 28.33
CA SER A 9 4.89 6.70 28.94
C SER A 9 4.60 5.21 28.79
N VAL A 10 3.33 4.79 28.92
CA VAL A 10 2.90 3.41 28.67
C VAL A 10 3.09 3.05 27.19
N ALA A 11 2.66 3.91 26.27
CA ALA A 11 2.86 3.68 24.83
C ALA A 11 4.34 3.54 24.50
N ARG A 12 5.20 4.41 25.04
CA ARG A 12 6.66 4.33 24.88
C ARG A 12 7.23 3.03 25.41
N TRP A 13 6.80 2.62 26.59
CA TRP A 13 7.23 1.36 27.18
C TRP A 13 6.87 0.16 26.27
N ILE A 14 5.62 0.11 25.76
CA ILE A 14 5.18 -0.94 24.83
C ILE A 14 6.05 -0.96 23.58
N ILE A 15 6.26 0.19 22.94
CA ILE A 15 7.03 0.31 21.70
C ILE A 15 8.47 -0.16 21.90
N VAL A 16 9.15 0.33 22.96
CA VAL A 16 10.55 -0.01 23.25
C VAL A 16 10.71 -1.50 23.62
N HIS A 17 9.76 -2.09 24.34
CA HIS A 17 9.85 -3.51 24.73
C HIS A 17 9.49 -4.44 23.59
N ALA A 18 8.56 -4.05 22.73
CA ALA A 18 8.22 -4.83 21.53
C ALA A 18 9.39 -4.92 20.53
N GLN A 19 10.26 -3.91 20.48
CA GLN A 19 11.48 -3.96 19.66
C GLN A 19 12.47 -5.04 20.13
N LYS A 20 12.53 -5.28 21.45
CA LYS A 20 13.40 -6.32 22.02
C LYS A 20 12.90 -7.74 21.74
N THR A 21 11.59 -7.89 21.57
CA THR A 21 10.94 -9.14 21.20
C THR A 21 10.65 -9.09 19.70
N LYS A 22 11.65 -9.29 18.83
CA LYS A 22 11.41 -9.46 17.39
C LYS A 22 10.44 -10.62 17.20
N LEU A 23 9.15 -10.32 17.07
CA LEU A 23 8.17 -11.24 16.55
C LEU A 23 8.59 -11.54 15.11
N ARG A 24 9.22 -12.71 14.91
CA ARG A 24 9.62 -13.20 13.59
C ARG A 24 8.39 -13.25 12.70
N GLY A 25 8.38 -12.52 11.59
CA GLY A 25 7.49 -12.79 10.48
C GLY A 25 6.54 -11.70 10.01
N SER A 26 6.57 -10.49 10.55
CA SER A 26 5.87 -9.35 9.96
C SER A 26 6.92 -8.30 9.55
N GLY A 27 7.52 -8.52 8.40
CA GLY A 27 8.27 -7.47 7.74
C GLY A 27 7.29 -6.42 7.23
N GLY A 28 7.24 -5.26 7.83
CA GLY A 28 6.59 -4.12 7.22
C GLY A 28 7.28 -3.79 5.90
N TYR A 29 6.51 -3.61 4.88
CA TYR A 29 6.98 -3.36 3.52
C TYR A 29 7.26 -1.88 3.27
N SER A 30 8.06 -1.21 4.09
CA SER A 30 8.63 0.03 3.60
C SER A 30 9.93 -0.29 2.86
N THR A 31 9.96 0.02 1.58
CA THR A 31 11.11 -0.16 0.68
C THR A 31 12.37 0.47 1.25
N GLU A 32 12.23 1.54 2.03
CA GLU A 32 13.34 2.25 2.67
C GLU A 32 13.94 1.51 3.89
N SER A 33 13.14 0.70 4.61
CA SER A 33 13.61 -0.04 5.78
C SER A 33 14.25 -1.38 5.42
N PHE A 34 14.05 -1.86 4.20
CA PHE A 34 14.52 -3.19 3.73
C PHE A 34 15.81 -3.16 2.94
N THR A 35 16.30 -1.99 2.53
CA THR A 35 17.69 -1.93 2.07
C THR A 35 18.58 -2.21 3.28
N ALA A 36 18.94 -3.48 3.43
CA ALA A 36 19.85 -3.90 4.47
C ALA A 36 21.09 -2.98 4.42
N LYS A 37 21.49 -2.45 5.57
CA LYS A 37 22.80 -1.78 5.68
C LYS A 37 23.84 -2.73 5.09
N GLY A 38 24.41 -2.38 3.93
CA GLY A 38 25.37 -3.21 3.20
C GLY A 38 24.85 -3.85 1.91
N ASP A 39 23.64 -3.55 1.45
CA ASP A 39 23.21 -3.92 0.10
C ASP A 39 23.93 -3.03 -0.93
N ASN A 40 24.90 -3.60 -1.63
CA ASN A 40 25.73 -2.92 -2.62
C ASN A 40 25.16 -3.03 -4.05
N ARG A 41 23.91 -3.51 -4.22
CA ARG A 41 23.27 -3.55 -5.54
C ARG A 41 23.05 -2.12 -6.06
N PRO A 42 23.14 -1.89 -7.36
CA PRO A 42 22.93 -0.55 -7.95
C PRO A 42 21.52 -0.01 -7.72
N PHE A 43 20.53 -0.90 -7.59
CA PHE A 43 19.11 -0.58 -7.49
C PHE A 43 18.43 -1.39 -6.39
N PRO A 44 18.84 -1.27 -5.12
CA PRO A 44 18.37 -2.17 -4.06
C PRO A 44 16.86 -2.11 -3.81
N GLN A 45 16.23 -0.93 -3.95
CA GLN A 45 14.79 -0.77 -3.75
C GLN A 45 13.99 -1.45 -4.88
N ALA A 46 14.34 -1.20 -6.13
CA ALA A 46 13.69 -1.83 -7.28
C ALA A 46 13.94 -3.35 -7.31
N ASP A 47 15.13 -3.80 -6.93
CA ASP A 47 15.44 -5.22 -6.77
C ASP A 47 14.60 -5.86 -5.66
N PHE A 48 14.37 -5.18 -4.55
CA PHE A 48 13.47 -5.64 -3.52
C PHE A 48 12.03 -5.80 -4.05
N GLU A 49 11.51 -4.80 -4.77
CA GLU A 49 10.18 -4.87 -5.39
C GLU A 49 10.08 -6.03 -6.38
N ARG A 50 11.10 -6.25 -7.22
CA ARG A 50 11.19 -7.38 -8.14
C ARG A 50 11.16 -8.71 -7.40
N ASP A 51 11.95 -8.86 -6.36
CA ASP A 51 12.06 -10.10 -5.59
C ASP A 51 10.74 -10.47 -4.90
N HIS A 52 9.90 -9.47 -4.59
CA HIS A 52 8.56 -9.64 -4.02
C HIS A 52 7.41 -9.51 -5.04
N PHE A 53 7.74 -9.59 -6.34
CA PHE A 53 6.75 -9.47 -7.41
C PHE A 53 5.61 -10.49 -7.30
N ASP A 54 5.94 -11.73 -6.95
CA ASP A 54 4.96 -12.81 -6.87
C ASP A 54 3.97 -12.68 -5.72
N ASP A 55 4.30 -11.87 -4.72
CA ASP A 55 3.43 -11.67 -3.55
C ASP A 55 2.09 -11.02 -3.93
N PHE A 56 2.08 -10.13 -4.92
CA PHE A 56 0.86 -9.53 -5.43
C PHE A 56 -0.14 -10.57 -5.94
N PHE A 57 0.31 -11.55 -6.68
CA PHE A 57 -0.55 -12.57 -7.28
C PHE A 57 -1.13 -13.56 -6.26
N LYS A 58 -0.48 -13.75 -5.12
CA LYS A 58 -0.97 -14.60 -4.02
C LYS A 58 -2.30 -14.12 -3.45
N HIS A 59 -2.63 -12.83 -3.65
CA HIS A 59 -3.91 -12.26 -3.23
C HIS A 59 -5.09 -12.71 -4.11
N PHE A 60 -4.82 -13.27 -5.30
CA PHE A 60 -5.82 -13.63 -6.32
C PHE A 60 -5.71 -15.10 -6.77
N PRO A 61 -5.76 -16.10 -5.85
CA PRO A 61 -5.51 -17.50 -6.20
C PRO A 61 -6.54 -18.08 -7.16
N ASP A 62 -7.76 -17.52 -7.18
CA ASP A 62 -8.88 -18.02 -7.99
C ASP A 62 -9.06 -17.24 -9.31
N PHE A 63 -8.13 -16.34 -9.63
CA PHE A 63 -8.16 -15.53 -10.85
C PHE A 63 -6.83 -15.61 -11.59
N PRO A 64 -6.81 -15.97 -12.89
CA PRO A 64 -5.59 -16.12 -13.68
C PRO A 64 -5.00 -14.75 -14.08
N LEU A 65 -4.60 -13.93 -13.10
CA LEU A 65 -4.21 -12.55 -13.31
C LEU A 65 -2.97 -12.41 -14.22
N ARG A 66 -2.00 -13.34 -14.16
CA ARG A 66 -0.82 -13.30 -15.04
C ARG A 66 -1.20 -13.46 -16.51
N GLU A 67 -2.12 -14.40 -16.79
CA GLU A 67 -2.63 -14.65 -18.12
C GLU A 67 -3.49 -13.47 -18.60
N ALA A 68 -4.28 -12.86 -17.69
CA ALA A 68 -5.07 -11.67 -18.00
C ALA A 68 -4.21 -10.46 -18.39
N ILE A 69 -2.99 -10.35 -17.87
CA ILE A 69 -2.02 -9.28 -18.18
C ILE A 69 -1.36 -9.48 -19.55
N ARG A 70 -1.22 -10.71 -20.02
CA ARG A 70 -0.54 -11.00 -21.30
C ARG A 70 -1.13 -10.23 -22.46
N ASP A 71 -0.26 -9.61 -23.27
CA ASP A 71 -0.63 -8.80 -24.46
C ASP A 71 -1.52 -7.59 -24.17
N LYS A 72 -1.59 -7.13 -22.90
CA LYS A 72 -2.40 -5.98 -22.48
C LYS A 72 -1.56 -4.71 -22.29
N SER A 73 -2.24 -3.56 -22.41
CA SER A 73 -1.72 -2.28 -21.94
C SER A 73 -2.04 -2.14 -20.44
N VAL A 74 -1.00 -2.04 -19.63
CA VAL A 74 -1.09 -2.07 -18.17
C VAL A 74 -0.62 -0.74 -17.59
N LEU A 75 -1.36 -0.21 -16.61
CA LEU A 75 -0.92 0.87 -15.75
C LEU A 75 -0.61 0.32 -14.35
N ASP A 76 0.57 0.62 -13.84
CA ASP A 76 0.95 0.41 -12.45
C ASP A 76 0.79 1.74 -11.70
N PHE A 77 -0.30 1.85 -10.94
CA PHE A 77 -0.63 3.04 -10.16
C PHE A 77 0.04 2.99 -8.80
N GLY A 78 1.03 3.85 -8.59
CA GLY A 78 1.96 3.80 -7.47
C GLY A 78 3.12 2.85 -7.76
N SER A 79 3.87 3.12 -8.83
CA SER A 79 4.92 2.24 -9.36
C SER A 79 6.18 2.16 -8.48
N GLY A 80 6.30 3.01 -7.45
CA GLY A 80 7.46 3.04 -6.56
C GLY A 80 8.77 3.20 -7.30
N TYR A 81 9.70 2.29 -7.08
CA TYR A 81 11.03 2.27 -7.72
C TYR A 81 11.08 1.48 -9.04
N GLY A 82 9.94 1.01 -9.56
CA GLY A 82 9.79 0.40 -10.87
C GLY A 82 10.16 -1.07 -10.98
N GLY A 83 10.49 -1.72 -9.88
CA GLY A 83 10.86 -3.14 -9.86
C GLY A 83 9.71 -4.03 -10.30
N LYS A 84 8.53 -3.91 -9.68
CA LYS A 84 7.33 -4.66 -10.06
C LYS A 84 6.83 -4.27 -11.46
N THR A 85 6.84 -2.97 -11.79
CA THR A 85 6.41 -2.44 -13.07
C THR A 85 7.15 -3.11 -14.22
N SER A 86 8.48 -3.24 -14.12
CA SER A 86 9.31 -3.91 -15.11
C SER A 86 8.97 -5.42 -15.24
N GLU A 87 8.64 -6.07 -14.13
CA GLU A 87 8.31 -7.50 -14.13
C GLU A 87 6.95 -7.81 -14.77
N TYR A 88 5.99 -6.88 -14.78
CA TYR A 88 4.75 -7.06 -15.54
C TYR A 88 5.03 -7.21 -17.05
N ARG A 89 6.04 -6.51 -17.57
CA ARG A 89 6.49 -6.66 -18.94
C ARG A 89 7.25 -7.98 -19.14
N ILE A 90 8.25 -8.26 -18.31
CA ILE A 90 9.17 -9.38 -18.47
C ILE A 90 8.48 -10.72 -18.20
N ARG A 91 7.77 -10.84 -17.06
CA ARG A 91 7.28 -12.13 -16.55
C ARG A 91 5.81 -12.39 -16.89
N CYS A 92 5.00 -11.35 -17.10
CA CYS A 92 3.60 -11.52 -17.49
C CYS A 92 3.37 -11.33 -18.99
N GLY A 93 4.33 -10.78 -19.74
CA GLY A 93 4.18 -10.55 -21.17
C GLY A 93 3.19 -9.46 -21.52
N ALA A 94 3.05 -8.42 -20.66
CA ALA A 94 2.26 -7.25 -21.00
C ALA A 94 2.78 -6.62 -22.30
N ARG A 95 1.88 -6.17 -23.18
CA ARG A 95 2.27 -5.50 -24.42
C ARG A 95 2.97 -4.18 -24.18
N ARG A 96 2.46 -3.40 -23.23
CA ARG A 96 3.01 -2.11 -22.76
C ARG A 96 2.73 -1.97 -21.28
N VAL A 97 3.67 -1.43 -20.54
CA VAL A 97 3.49 -1.10 -19.12
C VAL A 97 3.82 0.36 -18.88
N CYS A 98 2.96 1.06 -18.14
CA CYS A 98 3.21 2.41 -17.68
C CYS A 98 3.19 2.42 -16.17
N GLY A 99 4.20 3.00 -15.54
CA GLY A 99 4.25 3.27 -14.11
C GLY A 99 3.96 4.74 -13.82
N VAL A 100 3.15 5.03 -12.80
CA VAL A 100 2.94 6.40 -12.32
C VAL A 100 3.18 6.49 -10.83
N GLU A 101 3.87 7.57 -10.42
CA GLU A 101 4.30 7.81 -9.04
C GLU A 101 4.39 9.34 -8.81
N PRO A 102 3.97 9.89 -7.63
CA PRO A 102 4.06 11.33 -7.37
C PRO A 102 5.49 11.85 -7.18
N PHE A 103 6.45 11.01 -6.82
CA PHE A 103 7.81 11.41 -6.49
C PHE A 103 8.73 11.31 -7.70
N GLU A 104 9.18 12.46 -8.22
CA GLU A 104 10.05 12.52 -9.41
C GLU A 104 11.35 11.72 -9.25
N GLY A 105 11.96 11.74 -8.06
CA GLY A 105 13.17 10.96 -7.79
C GLY A 105 12.96 9.43 -7.92
N MET A 106 11.77 8.92 -7.56
CA MET A 106 11.41 7.51 -7.77
C MET A 106 11.23 7.23 -9.27
N ILE A 107 10.59 8.13 -10.01
CA ILE A 107 10.42 7.99 -11.46
C ILE A 107 11.77 7.98 -12.19
N GLU A 108 12.68 8.86 -11.83
CA GLU A 108 14.04 8.86 -12.40
C GLU A 108 14.78 7.55 -12.12
N HIS A 109 14.66 7.06 -10.87
CA HIS A 109 15.24 5.77 -10.48
C HIS A 109 14.64 4.63 -11.30
N SER A 110 13.31 4.61 -11.46
CA SER A 110 12.59 3.57 -12.23
C SER A 110 13.01 3.54 -13.70
N ARG A 111 13.20 4.71 -14.32
CA ARG A 111 13.72 4.81 -15.70
C ARG A 111 15.12 4.22 -15.83
N LYS A 112 16.05 4.59 -14.92
CA LYS A 112 17.40 4.06 -14.88
C LYS A 112 17.42 2.55 -14.64
N TYR A 113 16.54 2.05 -13.78
CA TYR A 113 16.41 0.62 -13.51
C TYR A 113 15.94 -0.15 -14.73
N ALA A 114 14.89 0.31 -15.43
CA ALA A 114 14.41 -0.33 -16.64
C ALA A 114 15.44 -0.30 -17.77
N GLU A 115 16.15 0.84 -17.96
CA GLU A 115 17.25 0.97 -18.92
C GLU A 115 18.39 -0.02 -18.62
N ALA A 116 18.86 -0.09 -17.37
CA ALA A 116 19.94 -0.99 -16.95
C ALA A 116 19.60 -2.47 -17.18
N ARG A 117 18.31 -2.81 -17.20
CA ARG A 117 17.82 -4.17 -17.48
C ARG A 117 17.36 -4.37 -18.93
N SER A 118 17.50 -3.37 -19.79
CA SER A 118 17.06 -3.40 -21.20
C SER A 118 15.59 -3.81 -21.33
N VAL A 119 14.72 -3.28 -20.48
CA VAL A 119 13.27 -3.54 -20.53
C VAL A 119 12.64 -2.55 -21.49
N ASP A 120 12.18 -3.03 -22.62
CA ASP A 120 11.45 -2.27 -23.62
C ASP A 120 9.93 -2.14 -23.27
N GLU A 121 9.24 -1.22 -23.94
CA GLU A 121 7.78 -1.00 -23.79
C GLU A 121 7.35 -0.71 -22.33
N VAL A 122 8.24 -0.09 -21.53
CA VAL A 122 7.96 0.39 -20.17
C VAL A 122 8.19 1.90 -20.12
N GLU A 123 7.18 2.63 -19.64
CA GLU A 123 7.21 4.10 -19.51
C GLU A 123 6.91 4.49 -18.05
N PHE A 124 7.57 5.54 -17.56
CA PHE A 124 7.33 6.08 -16.23
C PHE A 124 7.03 7.57 -16.28
N LYS A 125 5.95 8.00 -15.61
CA LYS A 125 5.55 9.42 -15.51
C LYS A 125 5.27 9.82 -14.08
N VAL A 126 5.62 11.06 -13.77
CA VAL A 126 5.17 11.69 -12.54
C VAL A 126 3.65 11.88 -12.63
N CYS A 127 2.95 11.49 -11.57
CA CYS A 127 1.50 11.58 -11.47
C CYS A 127 1.13 12.30 -10.18
N GLY A 128 0.50 13.47 -10.30
CA GLY A 128 -0.13 14.10 -9.15
C GLY A 128 -1.33 13.28 -8.66
N GLN A 129 -1.80 13.60 -7.46
CA GLN A 129 -2.89 12.84 -6.82
C GLN A 129 -4.28 13.05 -7.47
N LYS A 130 -4.41 14.00 -8.40
CA LYS A 130 -5.71 14.41 -8.96
C LYS A 130 -5.95 13.93 -10.39
N GLU A 131 -4.91 13.63 -11.14
CA GLU A 131 -5.03 13.29 -12.56
C GLU A 131 -3.93 12.32 -12.98
N ILE A 132 -4.35 11.21 -13.57
CA ILE A 132 -3.45 10.25 -14.22
C ILE A 132 -3.10 10.80 -15.61
N PRO A 133 -1.80 11.02 -15.97
CA PRO A 133 -1.37 11.74 -17.17
C PRO A 133 -1.51 10.88 -18.45
N TYR A 134 -2.68 10.30 -18.65
CA TYR A 134 -3.05 9.49 -19.81
C TYR A 134 -4.51 9.77 -20.21
N PRO A 135 -4.84 9.69 -21.53
CA PRO A 135 -6.22 9.84 -22.02
C PRO A 135 -7.18 8.79 -21.46
N ASP A 136 -8.47 9.05 -21.61
CA ASP A 136 -9.55 8.11 -21.31
C ASP A 136 -9.37 6.79 -22.08
N GLY A 137 -9.63 5.68 -21.44
CA GLY A 137 -9.61 4.37 -22.09
C GLY A 137 -8.23 3.90 -22.58
N SER A 138 -7.13 4.42 -22.01
CA SER A 138 -5.76 4.10 -22.43
C SER A 138 -5.29 2.71 -22.04
N PHE A 139 -5.92 2.09 -21.03
CA PHE A 139 -5.43 0.86 -20.43
C PHE A 139 -6.47 -0.26 -20.39
N ASP A 140 -5.99 -1.47 -20.59
CA ASP A 140 -6.75 -2.70 -20.40
C ASP A 140 -6.87 -3.05 -18.91
N ILE A 141 -5.79 -2.83 -18.17
CA ILE A 141 -5.65 -3.18 -16.75
C ILE A 141 -4.95 -2.05 -16.02
N VAL A 142 -5.47 -1.70 -14.85
CA VAL A 142 -4.77 -0.86 -13.85
C VAL A 142 -4.52 -1.70 -12.62
N LEU A 143 -3.27 -1.76 -12.18
CA LEU A 143 -2.80 -2.45 -10.98
C LEU A 143 -2.46 -1.41 -9.91
N SER A 144 -2.78 -1.69 -8.65
CA SER A 144 -2.42 -0.84 -7.51
C SER A 144 -2.13 -1.72 -6.30
N HIS A 145 -0.94 -1.57 -5.70
CA HIS A 145 -0.49 -2.38 -4.58
C HIS A 145 0.07 -1.50 -3.46
N ASP A 146 -0.63 -1.45 -2.33
CA ASP A 146 -0.29 -0.64 -1.15
C ASP A 146 -0.18 0.87 -1.50
N VAL A 147 -1.20 1.40 -2.20
CA VAL A 147 -1.25 2.79 -2.65
C VAL A 147 -2.52 3.51 -2.18
N LEU A 148 -3.69 2.86 -2.26
CA LEU A 148 -4.98 3.52 -2.02
C LEU A 148 -5.13 4.06 -0.59
N GLU A 149 -4.44 3.50 0.38
CA GLU A 149 -4.38 3.98 1.77
C GLU A 149 -3.52 5.24 1.94
N HIS A 150 -2.67 5.55 0.95
CA HIS A 150 -1.72 6.67 0.99
C HIS A 150 -2.17 7.89 0.21
N VAL A 151 -3.00 7.72 -0.83
CA VAL A 151 -3.50 8.84 -1.65
C VAL A 151 -4.29 9.83 -0.80
N GLU A 152 -4.34 11.08 -1.23
CA GLU A 152 -5.05 12.14 -0.48
C GLU A 152 -6.54 11.86 -0.38
N ASP A 153 -7.17 11.54 -1.51
CA ASP A 153 -8.58 11.14 -1.60
C ASP A 153 -8.73 9.94 -2.53
N PRO A 154 -9.00 8.74 -1.99
CA PRO A 154 -9.15 7.53 -2.79
C PRO A 154 -10.33 7.59 -3.76
N ARG A 155 -11.34 8.48 -3.53
CA ARG A 155 -12.45 8.67 -4.45
C ARG A 155 -12.00 9.28 -5.77
N VAL A 156 -11.10 10.27 -5.70
CA VAL A 156 -10.49 10.90 -6.88
C VAL A 156 -9.63 9.89 -7.63
N SER A 157 -8.77 9.15 -6.91
CA SER A 157 -7.90 8.15 -7.53
C SER A 157 -8.68 7.03 -8.22
N ILE A 158 -9.75 6.52 -7.60
CA ILE A 158 -10.59 5.49 -8.21
C ILE A 158 -11.38 6.02 -9.41
N ALA A 159 -11.83 7.27 -9.37
CA ALA A 159 -12.47 7.91 -10.53
C ALA A 159 -11.49 8.04 -11.71
N GLU A 160 -10.24 8.44 -11.46
CA GLU A 160 -9.19 8.52 -12.47
C GLU A 160 -8.78 7.15 -13.02
N ILE A 161 -8.63 6.14 -12.15
CA ILE A 161 -8.42 4.76 -12.56
C ILE A 161 -9.56 4.31 -13.50
N ARG A 162 -10.81 4.61 -13.15
CA ARG A 162 -11.97 4.30 -14.00
C ARG A 162 -11.93 5.06 -15.33
N ARG A 163 -11.51 6.33 -15.33
CA ARG A 163 -11.40 7.15 -16.54
C ARG A 163 -10.39 6.55 -17.52
N VAL A 164 -9.19 6.22 -17.06
CA VAL A 164 -8.13 5.71 -17.94
C VAL A 164 -8.31 4.25 -18.36
N LEU A 165 -9.16 3.48 -17.68
CA LEU A 165 -9.55 2.14 -18.11
C LEU A 165 -10.49 2.22 -19.33
N ARG A 166 -10.27 1.36 -20.32
CA ARG A 166 -11.25 1.13 -21.39
C ARG A 166 -12.52 0.47 -20.86
N PRO A 167 -13.66 0.54 -21.57
CA PRO A 167 -14.82 -0.32 -21.28
C PRO A 167 -14.40 -1.79 -21.18
N GLY A 168 -14.95 -2.54 -20.23
CA GLY A 168 -14.54 -3.92 -19.93
C GLY A 168 -13.16 -4.08 -19.26
N GLY A 169 -12.39 -3.00 -19.08
CA GLY A 169 -11.05 -3.04 -18.45
C GLY A 169 -11.10 -3.35 -16.95
N LEU A 170 -10.00 -3.84 -16.41
CA LEU A 170 -9.90 -4.30 -15.03
C LEU A 170 -9.08 -3.34 -14.16
N SER A 171 -9.59 -3.02 -12.97
CA SER A 171 -8.84 -2.44 -11.85
C SER A 171 -8.56 -3.52 -10.82
N VAL A 172 -7.30 -3.77 -10.52
CA VAL A 172 -6.85 -4.78 -9.56
C VAL A 172 -6.11 -4.08 -8.43
N ASN A 173 -6.67 -4.13 -7.24
CA ASN A 173 -6.17 -3.36 -6.12
C ASN A 173 -5.90 -4.26 -4.91
N VAL A 174 -4.79 -4.01 -4.24
CA VAL A 174 -4.41 -4.60 -2.96
C VAL A 174 -4.02 -3.46 -2.02
N PHE A 175 -4.65 -3.38 -0.87
CA PHE A 175 -4.40 -2.32 0.11
C PHE A 175 -4.88 -2.74 1.50
N PRO A 176 -4.22 -2.27 2.59
CA PRO A 176 -4.72 -2.44 3.94
C PRO A 176 -5.92 -1.52 4.22
N VAL A 177 -6.79 -1.94 5.14
CA VAL A 177 -7.83 -1.06 5.69
C VAL A 177 -7.33 -0.44 6.99
N TYR A 178 -7.66 0.84 7.22
CA TYR A 178 -7.12 1.63 8.35
C TYR A 178 -7.27 0.94 9.71
N PHE A 179 -8.37 0.24 9.97
CA PHE A 179 -8.58 -0.46 11.23
C PHE A 179 -7.96 -1.86 11.30
N GLY A 180 -7.25 -2.31 10.29
CA GLY A 180 -6.48 -3.54 10.36
C GLY A 180 -5.41 -3.48 11.45
N ALA A 181 -5.16 -4.60 12.12
CA ALA A 181 -4.30 -4.62 13.30
C ALA A 181 -2.88 -4.06 13.07
N MET A 182 -2.33 -4.27 11.88
CA MET A 182 -0.99 -3.80 11.50
C MET A 182 -1.00 -2.59 10.55
N SER A 183 -2.18 -2.06 10.20
CA SER A 183 -2.33 -0.97 9.22
C SER A 183 -1.92 0.42 9.74
N HIS A 184 -1.25 0.50 10.88
CA HIS A 184 -0.72 1.75 11.41
C HIS A 184 0.61 2.18 10.76
N HIS A 185 1.25 1.31 9.97
CA HIS A 185 2.53 1.53 9.29
C HIS A 185 3.69 2.00 10.21
N LEU A 186 3.63 1.62 11.49
CA LEU A 186 4.69 1.88 12.47
C LEU A 186 5.53 0.62 12.77
N ASP A 187 5.37 -0.43 12.00
CA ASP A 187 6.01 -1.73 12.19
C ASP A 187 7.55 -1.67 12.12
N TYR A 188 8.10 -0.70 11.41
CA TYR A 188 9.55 -0.43 11.40
C TYR A 188 10.08 0.04 12.77
N VAL A 189 9.22 0.65 13.60
CA VAL A 189 9.56 1.07 14.98
C VAL A 189 8.93 0.14 16.01
N ALA A 190 7.69 -0.32 15.75
CA ALA A 190 6.91 -1.07 16.72
C ALA A 190 6.03 -2.11 16.02
N ASN A 191 6.47 -3.36 16.03
CA ASN A 191 5.68 -4.48 15.50
C ASN A 191 4.64 -4.95 16.53
N VAL A 192 3.72 -4.05 16.90
CA VAL A 192 2.66 -4.28 17.89
C VAL A 192 1.30 -4.10 17.25
N PRO A 193 0.46 -5.15 17.16
CA PRO A 193 -0.87 -5.03 16.59
C PRO A 193 -1.75 -4.02 17.36
N GLY A 194 -2.55 -3.23 16.64
CA GLY A 194 -3.60 -2.41 17.21
C GLY A 194 -3.17 -1.17 17.99
N LEU A 195 -1.93 -0.68 17.87
CA LEU A 195 -1.48 0.53 18.53
C LEU A 195 -2.44 1.71 18.30
N HIS A 196 -2.90 1.89 17.08
CA HIS A 196 -3.80 2.97 16.67
C HIS A 196 -5.28 2.76 17.10
N TRP A 197 -5.60 1.63 17.73
CA TRP A 197 -6.90 1.42 18.37
C TRP A 197 -6.94 1.96 19.80
N VAL A 198 -5.77 1.96 20.46
CA VAL A 198 -5.63 2.28 21.89
C VAL A 198 -5.10 3.70 22.08
N PHE A 199 -4.19 4.13 21.23
CA PHE A 199 -3.52 5.42 21.33
C PHE A 199 -3.92 6.35 20.19
N SER A 200 -4.13 7.63 20.51
CA SER A 200 -4.46 8.63 19.47
C SER A 200 -3.29 8.82 18.50
N PRO A 201 -3.56 9.18 17.23
CA PRO A 201 -2.52 9.47 16.24
C PRO A 201 -1.48 10.49 16.75
N ARG A 202 -1.91 11.59 17.41
CA ARG A 202 -1.01 12.60 18.01
C ARG A 202 -0.07 12.01 19.02
N MET A 203 -0.56 11.12 19.87
CA MET A 203 0.27 10.47 20.90
C MET A 203 1.27 9.52 20.24
N LEU A 204 0.83 8.70 19.28
CA LEU A 204 1.72 7.77 18.58
C LEU A 204 2.83 8.50 17.83
N VAL A 205 2.51 9.56 17.09
CA VAL A 205 3.51 10.39 16.39
C VAL A 205 4.55 10.92 17.36
N ARG A 206 4.11 11.50 18.48
CA ARG A 206 5.02 12.06 19.50
C ARG A 206 5.92 10.99 20.11
N VAL A 207 5.33 9.85 20.50
CA VAL A 207 6.08 8.76 21.16
C VAL A 207 7.05 8.10 20.20
N VAL A 208 6.64 7.88 18.94
CA VAL A 208 7.52 7.29 17.91
C VAL A 208 8.70 8.23 17.64
N ASN A 209 8.49 9.53 17.50
CA ASN A 209 9.58 10.49 17.30
C ASN A 209 10.54 10.51 18.49
N ASP A 210 10.04 10.50 19.74
CA ASP A 210 10.88 10.39 20.94
C ASP A 210 11.73 9.11 20.95
N VAL A 211 11.15 7.98 20.50
CA VAL A 211 11.90 6.71 20.37
C VAL A 211 12.96 6.80 19.27
N LEU A 212 12.65 7.40 18.12
CA LEU A 212 13.59 7.53 16.99
C LEU A 212 14.74 8.52 17.29
N GLU A 213 14.48 9.61 18.04
CA GLU A 213 15.53 10.51 18.52
C GLU A 213 16.57 9.78 19.39
N THR A 214 16.10 8.86 20.22
CA THR A 214 16.98 8.07 21.11
C THR A 214 17.54 6.80 20.45
N ASN A 215 16.97 6.38 19.33
CA ASN A 215 17.31 5.14 18.59
C ASN A 215 17.30 5.36 17.06
N PRO A 216 18.19 6.20 16.52
CA PRO A 216 18.17 6.58 15.09
C PRO A 216 18.42 5.39 14.14
N GLN A 217 18.91 4.27 14.66
CA GLN A 217 19.10 3.04 13.88
C GLN A 217 17.78 2.40 13.42
N PHE A 218 16.63 2.78 13.98
CA PHE A 218 15.30 2.25 13.61
C PHE A 218 14.62 3.03 12.49
N GLY A 219 15.11 4.20 12.14
CA GLY A 219 14.59 5.02 11.04
C GLY A 219 14.68 6.52 11.31
N THR A 220 14.06 7.29 10.45
CA THR A 220 13.93 8.75 10.57
C THR A 220 12.61 9.12 11.25
N ALA A 221 12.58 10.33 11.84
CA ALA A 221 11.36 10.86 12.43
C ALA A 221 10.22 10.90 11.40
N ILE A 222 9.03 10.49 11.84
CA ILE A 222 7.82 10.62 11.03
C ILE A 222 7.34 12.08 11.04
N GLN A 223 6.44 12.42 10.13
CA GLN A 223 5.86 13.76 10.10
C GLN A 223 5.29 14.14 11.48
N PRO A 224 5.52 15.37 11.95
CA PRO A 224 5.25 15.74 13.35
C PRO A 224 3.76 15.78 13.70
N GLU A 225 2.89 15.94 12.71
CA GLU A 225 1.46 16.09 12.93
C GLU A 225 0.65 15.00 12.24
N PRO A 226 -0.39 14.47 12.89
CA PRO A 226 -1.39 13.64 12.25
C PRO A 226 -2.15 14.44 11.20
N ARG A 227 -2.72 13.76 10.21
CA ARG A 227 -3.58 14.38 9.20
C ARG A 227 -5.05 14.05 9.43
N ARG A 228 -5.95 14.74 8.74
CA ARG A 228 -7.34 14.34 8.67
C ARG A 228 -7.52 13.21 7.67
N SER A 229 -8.40 12.26 7.99
CA SER A 229 -8.86 11.26 7.03
C SER A 229 -9.49 11.93 5.80
N PHE A 230 -9.53 11.24 4.67
CA PHE A 230 -10.07 11.79 3.41
C PHE A 230 -11.55 12.20 3.52
N ASP A 231 -12.31 11.61 4.46
CA ASP A 231 -13.70 11.92 4.76
C ASP A 231 -13.87 12.92 5.93
N PHE A 232 -12.76 13.45 6.44
CA PHE A 232 -12.68 14.37 7.57
C PHE A 232 -13.27 13.86 8.90
N SER A 233 -13.62 12.58 8.99
CA SER A 233 -14.29 12.02 10.17
C SER A 233 -13.36 11.87 11.38
N ARG A 234 -12.05 11.77 11.18
CA ARG A 234 -11.07 11.52 12.25
C ARG A 234 -9.68 12.04 11.94
N GLU A 235 -8.81 12.03 12.95
CA GLU A 235 -7.36 12.11 12.76
C GLU A 235 -6.81 10.72 12.44
N VAL A 236 -5.80 10.68 11.57
CA VAL A 236 -5.09 9.47 11.16
C VAL A 236 -3.58 9.70 11.22
N LEU A 237 -2.81 8.61 11.26
CA LEU A 237 -1.36 8.69 11.23
C LEU A 237 -0.86 9.33 9.92
N PRO A 238 0.28 10.02 9.95
CA PRO A 238 0.89 10.59 8.75
C PRO A 238 1.06 9.54 7.65
N GLY A 239 0.85 9.96 6.40
CA GLY A 239 0.94 9.07 5.26
C GLY A 239 -0.30 8.18 5.02
N LEU A 240 -1.28 8.12 5.95
CA LEU A 240 -2.51 7.36 5.79
C LEU A 240 -3.71 8.27 5.56
N ASN A 241 -4.73 7.79 4.85
CA ASN A 241 -5.94 8.57 4.57
C ASN A 241 -7.19 8.11 5.35
N GLY A 242 -7.09 7.03 6.13
CA GLY A 242 -8.22 6.51 6.92
C GLY A 242 -9.17 5.62 6.13
N LEU A 243 -8.80 5.16 4.94
CA LEU A 243 -9.60 4.25 4.13
C LEU A 243 -9.91 2.96 4.92
N SER A 244 -11.18 2.64 5.05
CA SER A 244 -11.67 1.50 5.81
C SER A 244 -12.79 0.77 5.08
N GLY A 245 -13.19 -0.38 5.58
CA GLY A 245 -14.17 -1.24 4.92
C GLY A 245 -15.55 -0.62 4.70
N VAL A 246 -15.92 0.40 5.49
CA VAL A 246 -17.20 1.11 5.34
C VAL A 246 -17.26 1.94 4.06
N HIS A 247 -16.11 2.32 3.51
CA HIS A 247 -16.04 3.16 2.31
C HIS A 247 -16.11 2.34 1.01
N LEU A 248 -15.83 1.02 1.05
CA LEU A 248 -15.59 0.23 -0.17
C LEU A 248 -16.80 0.16 -1.10
N GLU A 249 -18.03 0.12 -0.55
CA GLU A 249 -19.23 0.06 -1.38
C GLU A 249 -19.40 1.33 -2.21
N SER A 250 -19.28 2.50 -1.60
CA SER A 250 -19.39 3.79 -2.29
C SER A 250 -18.17 4.04 -3.19
N LEU A 251 -16.98 3.66 -2.74
CA LEU A 251 -15.74 3.85 -3.50
C LEU A 251 -15.76 3.10 -4.83
N PHE A 252 -16.31 1.89 -4.84
CA PHE A 252 -16.35 1.02 -6.02
C PHE A 252 -17.71 0.99 -6.74
N ALA A 253 -18.63 1.92 -6.43
CA ALA A 253 -20.00 1.92 -6.96
C ALA A 253 -20.07 1.97 -8.51
N GLY A 254 -19.06 2.57 -9.16
CA GLY A 254 -19.00 2.65 -10.63
C GLY A 254 -18.42 1.43 -11.33
N PHE A 255 -18.14 0.34 -10.60
CA PHE A 255 -17.53 -0.87 -11.12
C PHE A 255 -18.40 -2.11 -10.87
N GLU A 256 -18.29 -3.09 -11.77
CA GLU A 256 -18.69 -4.46 -11.49
C GLU A 256 -17.63 -5.14 -10.61
N LYS A 257 -18.02 -5.68 -9.47
CA LYS A 257 -17.10 -6.37 -8.54
C LYS A 257 -16.98 -7.83 -8.96
N LEU A 258 -15.87 -8.20 -9.60
CA LEU A 258 -15.57 -9.60 -9.95
C LEU A 258 -15.05 -10.40 -8.75
N SER A 259 -14.26 -9.76 -7.91
CA SER A 259 -13.71 -10.35 -6.68
C SER A 259 -13.50 -9.26 -5.64
N LEU A 260 -13.84 -9.55 -4.39
CA LEU A 260 -13.45 -8.75 -3.24
C LEU A 260 -13.20 -9.69 -2.06
N ARG A 261 -11.95 -9.76 -1.65
CA ARG A 261 -11.48 -10.64 -0.57
C ARG A 261 -10.89 -9.80 0.56
N ARG A 262 -11.20 -10.19 1.78
CA ARG A 262 -10.54 -9.67 2.98
C ARG A 262 -9.57 -10.74 3.48
N ILE A 263 -8.30 -10.42 3.50
CA ILE A 263 -7.22 -11.30 3.90
C ILE A 263 -6.90 -10.97 5.35
N ALA A 264 -7.13 -11.93 6.23
CA ALA A 264 -6.95 -11.73 7.66
C ALA A 264 -5.49 -11.83 8.09
N ILE A 265 -5.13 -11.04 9.10
CA ILE A 265 -3.91 -11.21 9.88
C ILE A 265 -4.26 -11.98 11.17
N GLY A 266 -3.40 -12.92 11.55
CA GLY A 266 -3.51 -13.66 12.81
C GLY A 266 -3.73 -15.17 12.65
N PRO A 267 -4.19 -15.85 13.71
CA PRO A 267 -4.37 -17.29 13.73
C PRO A 267 -5.30 -17.82 12.64
N ARG A 268 -5.14 -19.12 12.31
CA ARG A 268 -6.04 -19.83 11.40
C ARG A 268 -7.50 -19.64 11.85
N GLY A 269 -8.38 -19.30 10.92
CA GLY A 269 -9.82 -19.05 11.20
C GLY A 269 -10.21 -17.56 11.22
N MET A 270 -9.30 -16.63 11.42
CA MET A 270 -9.62 -15.19 11.32
C MET A 270 -10.15 -14.81 9.93
N GLY A 271 -9.75 -15.50 8.87
CA GLY A 271 -10.30 -15.33 7.53
C GLY A 271 -11.81 -15.55 7.44
N LEU A 272 -12.37 -16.44 8.27
CA LEU A 272 -13.83 -16.66 8.35
C LEU A 272 -14.51 -15.42 8.93
N ILE A 273 -13.92 -14.77 9.93
CA ILE A 273 -14.44 -13.52 10.53
C ILE A 273 -14.33 -12.37 9.51
N ALA A 274 -13.19 -12.20 8.89
CA ALA A 274 -12.95 -11.14 7.91
C ALA A 274 -13.94 -11.17 6.74
N ASN A 275 -14.37 -12.36 6.31
CA ASN A 275 -15.30 -12.58 5.20
C ASN A 275 -16.73 -12.98 5.64
N SER A 276 -17.04 -12.85 6.93
CA SER A 276 -18.36 -13.14 7.50
C SER A 276 -19.39 -12.02 7.18
N ARG A 277 -20.63 -12.22 7.67
CA ARG A 277 -21.70 -11.22 7.65
C ARG A 277 -21.69 -10.28 8.87
N LEU A 278 -20.68 -10.34 9.71
CA LEU A 278 -20.54 -9.42 10.86
C LEU A 278 -20.45 -7.98 10.39
N PRO A 279 -20.76 -6.99 11.27
CA PRO A 279 -20.55 -5.59 10.97
C PRO A 279 -19.16 -5.31 10.42
N VAL A 280 -19.06 -4.44 9.42
CA VAL A 280 -17.81 -4.18 8.69
C VAL A 280 -16.69 -3.72 9.62
N GLN A 281 -17.01 -2.96 10.66
CA GLN A 281 -16.05 -2.48 11.67
C GLN A 281 -15.34 -3.64 12.38
N LEU A 282 -16.09 -4.70 12.74
CA LEU A 282 -15.53 -5.89 13.38
C LEU A 282 -14.68 -6.71 12.40
N ARG A 283 -15.09 -6.76 11.13
CA ARG A 283 -14.31 -7.44 10.08
C ARG A 283 -12.99 -6.71 9.82
N ASP A 284 -13.00 -5.37 9.83
CA ASP A 284 -11.79 -4.56 9.61
C ASP A 284 -10.72 -4.84 10.66
N LEU A 285 -11.08 -5.05 11.93
CA LEU A 285 -10.10 -5.33 13.00
C LEU A 285 -9.20 -6.56 12.72
N VAL A 286 -9.73 -7.55 12.03
CA VAL A 286 -9.00 -8.77 11.68
C VAL A 286 -8.52 -8.79 10.22
N THR A 287 -8.89 -7.77 9.42
CA THR A 287 -8.46 -7.66 8.03
C THR A 287 -7.09 -7.00 7.97
N GLY A 288 -6.11 -7.69 7.44
CA GLY A 288 -4.81 -7.10 7.11
C GLY A 288 -4.85 -6.36 5.78
N THR A 289 -5.43 -7.01 4.79
CA THR A 289 -5.42 -6.55 3.41
C THR A 289 -6.77 -6.80 2.75
N VAL A 290 -7.19 -5.88 1.92
CA VAL A 290 -8.27 -6.05 0.94
C VAL A 290 -7.66 -6.25 -0.43
N ALA A 291 -8.08 -7.31 -1.11
CA ALA A 291 -7.72 -7.58 -2.50
C ALA A 291 -8.99 -7.59 -3.35
N CYS A 292 -9.05 -6.80 -4.41
CA CYS A 292 -10.23 -6.75 -5.25
C CYS A 292 -9.89 -6.67 -6.74
N ILE A 293 -10.77 -7.26 -7.55
CA ILE A 293 -10.79 -7.15 -9.01
C ILE A 293 -12.13 -6.53 -9.39
N LEU A 294 -12.04 -5.40 -10.04
CA LEU A 294 -13.16 -4.57 -10.45
C LEU A 294 -13.14 -4.44 -11.98
N ARG A 295 -14.30 -4.57 -12.62
CA ARG A 295 -14.43 -4.35 -14.06
C ARG A 295 -15.15 -3.03 -14.32
N LYS A 296 -14.59 -2.20 -15.19
CA LYS A 296 -15.32 -1.04 -15.73
C LYS A 296 -16.43 -1.55 -16.63
N PRO A 297 -17.71 -1.20 -16.41
CA PRO A 297 -18.79 -1.53 -17.33
C PRO A 297 -18.53 -1.01 -18.74
N ASP A 298 -19.18 -1.63 -19.72
CA ASP A 298 -19.13 -1.21 -21.13
C ASP A 298 -19.73 0.18 -21.36
#